data_f80caaa82b1ad0e162dbd8790eb70e65
#
_entry.id   f80caaa82b1ad0e162dbd8790eb70e65
#
_cell.length_a   1.000
_cell.length_b   1.000
_cell.length_c   1.000
_cell.angle_alpha   90.00
_cell.angle_beta   90.00
_cell.angle_gamma   90.00
#
_symmetry.space_group_name_H-M   'P 1'
#
loop_
_entity.id
_entity.type
_entity.pdbx_description
1 polymer ?
#
loop_
_entity_poly.entity_id
_entity_poly.type
_entity_poly.pdbx_seq_one_letter_code
_entity_poly.pdbx_strand_id
1 'polypeptide(L)'
;DTNRHVEMYRSENLEFVVNQSIWHEGEAKFADVILPACTNFERPDISEWAALGGYAHHGQTQLNHRVVIFQHQLIQPMGESKSDFNIFLELSKRLGLGAYFSEGVSELDWAKREFEASDLPSLISWKEFIRKGYCVIPNPPEELRDPVSWRWFYEGRKKDVPEPMPLPSDYSEEYLKGLQTQSGKIEFECESLKKFDPDDEDRPPIVKYR
;
A
#
# COMPACT_ATOMS: atom_id res chain seq x y z
N ASP A 1 -1.84 17.05 -9.23
CA ASP A 1 -1.26 18.15 -10.02
C ASP A 1 0.06 18.61 -9.40
N THR A 2 1.16 18.32 -10.09
CA THR A 2 2.53 18.54 -9.60
C THR A 2 2.82 20.05 -9.37
N ASN A 3 2.20 20.94 -10.14
CA ASN A 3 2.44 22.38 -9.99
C ASN A 3 1.86 22.93 -8.70
N ARG A 4 0.70 22.44 -8.26
CA ARG A 4 0.12 22.82 -6.97
C ARG A 4 0.95 22.33 -5.79
N HIS A 5 1.58 21.16 -5.88
CA HIS A 5 2.53 20.71 -4.88
C HIS A 5 3.74 21.66 -4.80
N VAL A 6 4.24 22.13 -5.95
CA VAL A 6 5.33 23.11 -5.98
C VAL A 6 4.91 24.45 -5.33
N GLU A 7 3.70 24.92 -5.60
CA GLU A 7 3.14 26.12 -4.97
C GLU A 7 2.99 25.93 -3.45
N MET A 8 2.51 24.75 -3.02
CA MET A 8 2.41 24.40 -1.61
C MET A 8 3.78 24.45 -0.93
N TYR A 9 4.80 23.82 -1.51
CA TYR A 9 6.16 23.85 -0.93
C TYR A 9 6.80 25.23 -0.90
N ARG A 10 6.35 26.17 -1.74
CA ARG A 10 6.81 27.58 -1.75
C ARG A 10 5.94 28.50 -0.92
N SER A 11 4.91 27.98 -0.28
CA SER A 11 4.01 28.79 0.54
C SER A 11 4.71 29.30 1.80
N GLU A 12 4.52 30.57 2.11
CA GLU A 12 4.99 31.17 3.38
C GLU A 12 4.33 30.58 4.63
N ASN A 13 3.22 29.84 4.44
CA ASN A 13 2.55 29.13 5.54
C ASN A 13 3.24 27.81 5.91
N LEU A 14 4.22 27.37 5.12
CA LEU A 14 4.97 26.14 5.35
C LEU A 14 6.35 26.49 5.91
N GLU A 15 6.49 26.41 7.22
CA GLU A 15 7.69 26.86 7.93
C GLU A 15 8.86 25.90 7.82
N PHE A 16 8.60 24.60 7.66
CA PHE A 16 9.63 23.59 7.70
C PHE A 16 9.20 22.32 6.95
N VAL A 17 10.06 21.79 6.11
CA VAL A 17 9.82 20.60 5.30
C VAL A 17 10.87 19.53 5.57
N VAL A 18 10.43 18.34 5.93
CA VAL A 18 11.29 17.15 6.03
C VAL A 18 10.92 16.20 4.91
N ASN A 19 11.90 15.75 4.15
CA ASN A 19 11.76 14.67 3.19
C ASN A 19 12.44 13.40 3.73
N GLN A 20 11.69 12.31 3.78
CA GLN A 20 12.22 10.99 4.13
C GLN A 20 12.09 10.09 2.92
N SER A 21 13.19 9.79 2.28
CA SER A 21 13.18 9.05 1.01
C SER A 21 14.47 8.26 0.81
N ILE A 22 14.37 7.20 0.01
CA ILE A 22 15.50 6.41 -0.48
C ILE A 22 16.26 7.13 -1.62
N TRP A 23 15.60 8.03 -2.32
CA TRP A 23 16.15 8.73 -3.49
C TRP A 23 16.04 10.24 -3.32
N HIS A 24 16.99 10.95 -3.89
CA HIS A 24 16.88 12.41 -4.02
C HIS A 24 15.91 12.75 -5.17
N GLU A 25 14.65 12.68 -4.87
CA GLU A 25 13.55 12.92 -5.81
C GLU A 25 13.13 14.40 -5.88
N GLY A 26 12.08 14.68 -6.67
CA GLY A 26 11.62 16.05 -6.92
C GLY A 26 11.26 16.82 -5.64
N GLU A 27 10.59 16.17 -4.70
CA GLU A 27 10.17 16.78 -3.43
C GLU A 27 11.35 17.06 -2.49
N ALA A 28 12.38 16.24 -2.52
CA ALA A 28 13.59 16.44 -1.72
C ALA A 28 14.27 17.81 -2.00
N LYS A 29 14.03 18.39 -3.19
CA LYS A 29 14.56 19.71 -3.55
C LYS A 29 13.92 20.87 -2.80
N PHE A 30 12.78 20.64 -2.16
CA PHE A 30 12.06 21.62 -1.37
C PHE A 30 12.22 21.40 0.14
N ALA A 31 12.92 20.36 0.53
CA ALA A 31 13.09 20.00 1.94
C ALA A 31 14.20 20.82 2.59
N ASP A 32 13.95 21.26 3.83
CA ASP A 32 14.95 21.86 4.72
C ASP A 32 15.87 20.79 5.31
N VAL A 33 15.33 19.59 5.52
CA VAL A 33 16.07 18.43 6.01
C VAL A 33 15.68 17.20 5.21
N ILE A 34 16.70 16.42 4.80
CA ILE A 34 16.52 15.12 4.17
C ILE A 34 16.98 14.04 5.15
N LEU A 35 16.10 13.09 5.43
CA LEU A 35 16.38 11.90 6.22
C LEU A 35 16.51 10.71 5.25
N PRO A 36 17.73 10.22 4.99
CA PRO A 36 17.92 9.11 4.07
C PRO A 36 17.35 7.83 4.67
N ALA A 37 16.40 7.23 3.96
CA ALA A 37 15.74 5.99 4.35
C ALA A 37 16.39 4.76 3.71
N CYS A 38 16.36 3.64 4.41
CA CYS A 38 16.81 2.36 3.88
C CYS A 38 15.91 1.85 2.76
N THR A 39 16.52 1.21 1.79
CA THR A 39 15.80 0.36 0.85
C THR A 39 15.37 -0.95 1.50
N ASN A 40 14.52 -1.72 0.82
CA ASN A 40 14.11 -3.04 1.28
C ASN A 40 15.29 -4.04 1.40
N PHE A 41 16.42 -3.78 0.73
CA PHE A 41 17.62 -4.63 0.84
C PHE A 41 18.45 -4.34 2.09
N GLU A 42 18.24 -3.21 2.72
CA GLU A 42 19.03 -2.68 3.83
C GLU A 42 18.41 -2.91 5.20
N ARG A 43 17.21 -3.49 5.27
CA ARG A 43 16.50 -3.77 6.51
C ARG A 43 15.71 -5.09 6.47
N PRO A 44 15.49 -5.75 7.62
CA PRO A 44 14.56 -6.87 7.68
C PRO A 44 13.12 -6.36 7.72
N ASP A 45 12.19 -7.12 7.12
CA ASP A 45 10.76 -6.79 7.18
C ASP A 45 9.90 -8.03 6.90
N ILE A 46 8.61 -7.92 7.18
CA ILE A 46 7.60 -8.87 6.70
C ILE A 46 6.74 -8.13 5.67
N SER A 47 6.52 -8.75 4.53
CA SER A 47 5.65 -8.18 3.52
C SER A 47 4.82 -9.22 2.80
N GLU A 48 3.70 -8.77 2.28
CA GLU A 48 2.92 -9.52 1.32
C GLU A 48 3.43 -9.22 -0.09
N TRP A 49 3.46 -10.22 -0.92
CA TRP A 49 3.81 -10.08 -2.33
C TRP A 49 3.03 -8.94 -3.01
N ALA A 50 1.76 -8.81 -2.69
CA ALA A 50 0.88 -7.81 -3.29
C ALA A 50 1.09 -6.38 -2.81
N ALA A 51 1.46 -6.22 -1.57
CA ALA A 51 1.73 -4.90 -1.01
C ALA A 51 2.87 -4.21 -1.78
N LEU A 52 3.82 -4.98 -2.27
CA LEU A 52 4.92 -4.47 -3.09
C LEU A 52 4.46 -3.91 -4.44
N GLY A 53 3.32 -4.37 -4.96
CA GLY A 53 2.74 -3.90 -6.21
C GLY A 53 1.75 -2.74 -6.06
N GLY A 54 1.52 -2.23 -4.86
CA GLY A 54 0.53 -1.18 -4.60
C GLY A 54 -0.92 -1.63 -4.70
N TYR A 55 -1.17 -2.92 -4.75
CA TYR A 55 -2.51 -3.51 -4.90
C TYR A 55 -3.15 -3.95 -3.58
N ALA A 56 -2.46 -3.75 -2.46
CA ALA A 56 -2.90 -4.20 -1.14
C ALA A 56 -4.27 -3.66 -0.70
N HIS A 57 -4.71 -2.58 -1.29
CA HIS A 57 -6.00 -1.96 -0.96
C HIS A 57 -7.17 -2.46 -1.80
N HIS A 58 -6.93 -3.30 -2.77
CA HIS A 58 -7.99 -3.87 -3.60
C HIS A 58 -8.39 -5.23 -3.07
N GLY A 59 -9.58 -5.34 -2.50
CA GLY A 59 -10.10 -6.58 -1.94
C GLY A 59 -10.01 -7.77 -2.88
N GLN A 60 -10.13 -7.55 -4.18
CA GLN A 60 -9.97 -8.56 -5.22
C GLN A 60 -8.56 -9.14 -5.30
N THR A 61 -7.55 -8.39 -4.94
CA THR A 61 -6.16 -8.84 -4.98
C THR A 61 -5.70 -9.45 -3.67
N GLN A 62 -6.25 -9.04 -2.55
CA GLN A 62 -5.90 -9.57 -1.22
C GLN A 62 -6.15 -11.08 -1.11
N LEU A 63 -7.20 -11.56 -1.74
CA LEU A 63 -7.62 -12.95 -1.65
C LEU A 63 -6.76 -13.92 -2.47
N ASN A 64 -6.01 -13.41 -3.42
CA ASN A 64 -5.10 -14.20 -4.24
C ASN A 64 -3.65 -14.19 -3.73
N HIS A 65 -3.39 -13.43 -2.67
CA HIS A 65 -2.06 -13.30 -2.12
C HIS A 65 -1.86 -14.29 -0.98
N ARG A 66 -1.28 -15.40 -1.35
CA ARG A 66 -1.01 -16.49 -0.41
C ARG A 66 0.45 -16.60 0.00
N VAL A 67 1.28 -15.65 -0.43
CA VAL A 67 2.70 -15.66 -0.10
C VAL A 67 3.01 -14.51 0.82
N VAL A 68 3.42 -14.83 2.03
CA VAL A 68 4.00 -13.88 2.98
C VAL A 68 5.50 -14.06 2.96
N ILE A 69 6.23 -12.98 2.82
CA ILE A 69 7.66 -12.96 2.63
C ILE A 69 8.33 -12.38 3.88
N PHE A 70 9.38 -13.05 4.35
CA PHE A 70 10.33 -12.42 5.26
C PHE A 70 11.47 -11.83 4.42
N GLN A 71 11.55 -10.52 4.39
CA GLN A 71 12.62 -9.79 3.74
C GLN A 71 13.87 -9.83 4.63
N HIS A 72 14.95 -10.40 4.12
CA HIS A 72 16.23 -10.35 4.80
C HIS A 72 16.95 -9.04 4.54
N GLN A 73 17.63 -8.53 5.53
CA GLN A 73 18.65 -7.54 5.29
C GLN A 73 19.80 -8.19 4.50
N LEU A 74 20.01 -7.77 3.27
CA LEU A 74 21.01 -8.34 2.36
C LEU A 74 22.30 -7.54 2.35
N ILE A 75 22.21 -6.24 2.59
CA ILE A 75 23.34 -5.30 2.65
C ILE A 75 23.22 -4.42 3.88
N GLN A 76 24.34 -3.86 4.32
CA GLN A 76 24.30 -2.84 5.37
C GLN A 76 23.73 -1.53 4.82
N PRO A 77 23.03 -0.74 5.65
CA PRO A 77 22.60 0.58 5.26
C PRO A 77 23.72 1.40 4.63
N MET A 78 23.43 2.03 3.49
CA MET A 78 24.42 2.82 2.77
C MET A 78 24.50 4.24 3.32
N GLY A 79 25.71 4.73 3.53
CA GLY A 79 25.93 6.09 4.03
C GLY A 79 25.30 6.31 5.42
N GLU A 80 24.40 7.27 5.51
CA GLU A 80 23.68 7.62 6.74
C GLU A 80 22.23 7.09 6.75
N SER A 81 21.88 6.22 5.79
CA SER A 81 20.52 5.70 5.72
C SER A 81 20.16 4.86 6.95
N LYS A 82 18.90 4.98 7.36
CA LYS A 82 18.31 4.22 8.46
C LYS A 82 16.94 3.71 8.05
N SER A 83 16.50 2.61 8.65
CA SER A 83 15.11 2.20 8.50
C SER A 83 14.16 3.24 9.07
N ASP A 84 12.92 3.27 8.58
CA ASP A 84 11.88 4.17 9.09
C ASP A 84 11.72 4.03 10.59
N PHE A 85 11.73 2.78 11.09
CA PHE A 85 11.70 2.50 12.53
C PHE A 85 12.83 3.20 13.26
N ASN A 86 14.06 3.09 12.78
CA ASN A 86 15.23 3.70 13.43
C ASN A 86 15.25 5.22 13.31
N ILE A 87 14.77 5.80 12.22
CA ILE A 87 14.58 7.25 12.07
C ILE A 87 13.63 7.77 13.14
N PHE A 88 12.43 7.15 13.24
CA PHE A 88 11.44 7.57 14.23
C PHE A 88 11.86 7.27 15.68
N LEU A 89 12.60 6.18 15.90
CA LEU A 89 13.18 5.90 17.22
C LEU A 89 14.16 6.99 17.66
N GLU A 90 15.03 7.44 16.76
CA GLU A 90 15.99 8.51 17.05
C GLU A 90 15.28 9.84 17.33
N LEU A 91 14.23 10.17 16.59
CA LEU A 91 13.40 11.33 16.84
C LEU A 91 12.67 11.21 18.20
N SER A 92 12.09 10.06 18.48
CA SER A 92 11.38 9.80 19.73
C SER A 92 12.30 9.89 20.96
N LYS A 93 13.54 9.43 20.85
CA LYS A 93 14.54 9.58 21.91
C LYS A 93 14.80 11.06 22.22
N ARG A 94 14.92 11.91 21.21
CA ARG A 94 15.13 13.35 21.39
C ARG A 94 13.94 14.05 22.04
N LEU A 95 12.75 13.50 21.84
CA LEU A 95 11.51 13.99 22.48
C LEU A 95 11.25 13.36 23.87
N GLY A 96 12.14 12.50 24.36
CA GLY A 96 11.94 11.78 25.61
C GLY A 96 10.93 10.61 25.53
N LEU A 97 10.52 10.22 24.32
CA LEU A 97 9.50 9.20 24.06
C LEU A 97 10.07 7.89 23.52
N GLY A 98 11.41 7.71 23.50
CA GLY A 98 12.05 6.57 22.87
C GLY A 98 11.61 5.22 23.43
N ALA A 99 11.47 5.10 24.75
CA ALA A 99 11.01 3.88 25.41
C ALA A 99 9.53 3.59 25.11
N TYR A 100 8.70 4.63 25.00
CA TYR A 100 7.29 4.49 24.61
C TYR A 100 7.15 4.04 23.16
N PHE A 101 7.94 4.60 22.26
CA PHE A 101 7.90 4.27 20.83
C PHE A 101 8.36 2.83 20.55
N SER A 102 9.52 2.44 21.08
CA SER A 102 10.12 1.14 20.78
C SER A 102 9.70 0.01 21.74
N GLU A 103 9.09 0.34 22.88
CA GLU A 103 8.87 -0.60 24.00
C GLU A 103 10.14 -1.35 24.43
N GLY A 104 11.31 -0.78 24.11
CA GLY A 104 12.62 -1.37 24.43
C GLY A 104 13.03 -2.54 23.53
N VAL A 105 12.34 -2.78 22.43
CA VAL A 105 12.64 -3.87 21.49
C VAL A 105 13.13 -3.36 20.15
N SER A 106 13.80 -4.23 19.40
CA SER A 106 14.35 -3.92 18.09
C SER A 106 13.30 -4.00 16.98
N GLU A 107 13.64 -3.49 15.81
CA GLU A 107 12.82 -3.61 14.59
C GLU A 107 12.53 -5.08 14.25
N LEU A 108 13.50 -5.97 14.37
CA LEU A 108 13.30 -7.40 14.14
C LEU A 108 12.37 -8.04 15.21
N ASP A 109 12.42 -7.58 16.45
CA ASP A 109 11.50 -8.04 17.48
C ASP A 109 10.07 -7.58 17.22
N TRP A 110 9.90 -6.39 16.64
CA TRP A 110 8.58 -5.92 16.17
C TRP A 110 8.06 -6.82 15.04
N ALA A 111 8.85 -7.09 14.03
CA ALA A 111 8.47 -8.02 12.98
C ALA A 111 8.11 -9.42 13.53
N LYS A 112 8.84 -9.88 14.56
CA LYS A 112 8.50 -11.13 15.24
C LYS A 112 7.16 -11.05 15.97
N ARG A 113 6.85 -9.95 16.65
CA ARG A 113 5.55 -9.73 17.31
C ARG A 113 4.40 -9.72 16.29
N GLU A 114 4.59 -9.09 15.14
CA GLU A 114 3.61 -9.12 14.05
C GLU A 114 3.37 -10.55 13.55
N PHE A 115 4.45 -11.30 13.33
CA PHE A 115 4.35 -12.71 13.00
C PHE A 115 3.56 -13.48 14.07
N GLU A 116 3.88 -13.31 15.35
CA GLU A 116 3.23 -14.00 16.47
C GLU A 116 1.76 -13.61 16.66
N ALA A 117 1.38 -12.39 16.28
CA ALA A 117 0.01 -11.90 16.32
C ALA A 117 -0.84 -12.33 15.13
N SER A 118 -0.23 -12.88 14.09
CA SER A 118 -0.91 -13.35 12.86
C SER A 118 -1.29 -14.83 12.95
N ASP A 119 -1.90 -15.36 11.89
CA ASP A 119 -2.19 -16.79 11.74
C ASP A 119 -0.96 -17.63 11.33
N LEU A 120 0.15 -16.98 10.98
CA LEU A 120 1.36 -17.65 10.51
C LEU A 120 1.95 -18.68 11.47
N PRO A 121 1.93 -18.49 12.83
CA PRO A 121 2.43 -19.51 13.75
C PRO A 121 1.74 -20.85 13.65
N SER A 122 0.51 -20.90 13.15
CA SER A 122 -0.21 -22.15 12.90
C SER A 122 0.34 -22.92 11.70
N LEU A 123 1.04 -22.27 10.79
CA LEU A 123 1.55 -22.80 9.53
C LEU A 123 3.06 -23.05 9.55
N ILE A 124 3.81 -22.19 10.22
CA ILE A 124 5.27 -22.20 10.20
C ILE A 124 5.82 -21.62 11.50
N SER A 125 6.94 -22.14 12.00
CA SER A 125 7.62 -21.51 13.13
C SER A 125 8.40 -20.27 12.70
N TRP A 126 8.60 -19.29 13.60
CA TRP A 126 9.41 -18.10 13.32
C TRP A 126 10.79 -18.44 12.79
N LYS A 127 11.46 -19.41 13.40
CA LYS A 127 12.80 -19.85 12.98
C LYS A 127 12.80 -20.38 11.54
N GLU A 128 11.81 -21.17 11.19
CA GLU A 128 11.69 -21.73 9.85
C GLU A 128 11.25 -20.68 8.84
N PHE A 129 10.39 -19.74 9.24
CA PHE A 129 9.97 -18.62 8.39
C PHE A 129 11.16 -17.75 7.99
N ILE A 130 12.00 -17.36 8.97
CA ILE A 130 13.24 -16.64 8.65
C ILE A 130 14.13 -17.48 7.74
N ARG A 131 14.38 -18.76 8.10
CA ARG A 131 15.28 -19.62 7.31
C ARG A 131 14.84 -19.78 5.86
N LYS A 132 13.54 -19.92 5.65
CA LYS A 132 12.94 -20.14 4.34
C LYS A 132 12.74 -18.85 3.54
N GLY A 133 12.52 -17.74 4.22
CA GLY A 133 12.25 -16.43 3.65
C GLY A 133 10.81 -16.24 3.16
N TYR A 134 9.94 -17.24 3.29
CA TYR A 134 8.53 -17.11 2.91
C TYR A 134 7.64 -18.18 3.54
N CYS A 135 6.36 -17.89 3.58
CA CYS A 135 5.30 -18.84 3.90
C CYS A 135 4.23 -18.77 2.83
N VAL A 136 3.77 -19.92 2.36
CA VAL A 136 2.62 -20.01 1.45
C VAL A 136 1.40 -20.41 2.27
N ILE A 137 0.44 -19.51 2.38
CA ILE A 137 -0.82 -19.77 3.05
C ILE A 137 -1.60 -20.79 2.23
N PRO A 138 -2.12 -21.87 2.83
CA PRO A 138 -2.93 -22.86 2.13
C PRO A 138 -4.12 -22.24 1.41
N ASN A 139 -4.54 -22.85 0.31
CA ASN A 139 -5.79 -22.45 -0.32
C ASN A 139 -6.93 -22.63 0.67
N PRO A 140 -7.86 -21.69 0.77
CA PRO A 140 -9.11 -21.92 1.46
C PRO A 140 -9.88 -23.07 0.81
N PRO A 141 -10.83 -23.73 1.50
CA PRO A 141 -11.76 -24.65 0.89
C PRO A 141 -12.40 -24.08 -0.37
N GLU A 142 -12.77 -24.93 -1.32
CA GLU A 142 -13.26 -24.47 -2.62
C GLU A 142 -14.47 -23.55 -2.51
N GLU A 143 -15.32 -23.83 -1.52
CA GLU A 143 -16.52 -23.05 -1.21
C GLU A 143 -16.22 -21.62 -0.73
N LEU A 144 -15.02 -21.40 -0.21
CA LEU A 144 -14.57 -20.11 0.32
C LEU A 144 -13.52 -19.42 -0.58
N ARG A 145 -13.32 -19.96 -1.79
CA ARG A 145 -12.38 -19.34 -2.73
C ARG A 145 -13.04 -18.23 -3.50
N ASP A 146 -12.41 -17.08 -3.43
CA ASP A 146 -12.78 -16.02 -4.32
C ASP A 146 -12.17 -16.22 -5.71
N PRO A 147 -12.87 -15.76 -6.75
CA PRO A 147 -12.38 -15.89 -8.11
C PRO A 147 -11.09 -15.09 -8.32
N VAL A 148 -10.20 -15.64 -9.12
CA VAL A 148 -9.02 -14.91 -9.58
C VAL A 148 -9.47 -13.68 -10.36
N SER A 149 -8.89 -12.53 -10.01
CA SER A 149 -9.19 -11.22 -10.57
C SER A 149 -9.60 -11.25 -12.04
N TRP A 150 -10.78 -10.73 -12.36
CA TRP A 150 -11.39 -10.65 -13.70
C TRP A 150 -11.55 -11.95 -14.48
N ARG A 151 -10.98 -13.05 -14.04
CA ARG A 151 -11.09 -14.35 -14.72
C ARG A 151 -12.53 -14.85 -14.77
N TRP A 152 -13.26 -14.64 -13.69
CA TRP A 152 -14.69 -14.94 -13.61
C TRP A 152 -15.49 -14.20 -14.68
N PHE A 153 -15.13 -12.95 -14.98
CA PHE A 153 -15.77 -12.16 -16.02
C PHE A 153 -15.49 -12.74 -17.41
N TYR A 154 -14.22 -13.00 -17.70
CA TYR A 154 -13.79 -13.59 -18.97
C TYR A 154 -14.42 -14.97 -19.20
N GLU A 155 -14.52 -15.79 -18.19
CA GLU A 155 -15.10 -17.14 -18.24
C GLU A 155 -16.64 -17.14 -18.14
N GLY A 156 -17.27 -15.99 -18.00
CA GLY A 156 -18.72 -15.84 -17.85
C GLY A 156 -19.30 -16.45 -16.57
N ARG A 157 -18.46 -16.62 -15.54
CA ARG A 157 -18.83 -17.22 -14.25
C ARG A 157 -19.50 -16.18 -13.35
N LYS A 158 -20.78 -15.91 -13.60
CA LYS A 158 -21.57 -14.90 -12.87
C LYS A 158 -21.66 -15.13 -11.36
N LYS A 159 -21.53 -16.38 -10.92
CA LYS A 159 -21.61 -16.77 -9.50
C LYS A 159 -20.33 -16.42 -8.72
N ASP A 160 -19.24 -16.18 -9.42
CA ASP A 160 -17.91 -16.02 -8.85
C ASP A 160 -17.52 -14.55 -8.74
N VAL A 161 -18.51 -13.64 -8.73
CA VAL A 161 -18.23 -12.21 -8.52
C VAL A 161 -17.67 -12.00 -7.14
N PRO A 162 -16.48 -11.39 -7.03
CA PRO A 162 -15.85 -11.19 -5.73
C PRO A 162 -16.65 -10.23 -4.87
N GLU A 163 -16.88 -10.63 -3.64
CA GLU A 163 -17.48 -9.78 -2.61
C GLU A 163 -16.51 -9.60 -1.44
N PRO A 164 -16.59 -8.51 -0.74
CA PRO A 164 -17.58 -7.40 -0.82
C PRO A 164 -17.21 -6.27 -1.76
N MET A 165 -16.23 -6.39 -2.56
CA MET A 165 -15.58 -5.23 -2.99
C MET A 165 -15.65 -4.78 -4.40
N PRO A 166 -15.88 -3.49 -4.49
CA PRO A 166 -16.32 -2.49 -3.49
C PRO A 166 -17.83 -2.41 -3.36
N LEU A 167 -18.53 -3.45 -3.60
CA LEU A 167 -19.89 -3.48 -4.10
C LEU A 167 -20.78 -4.41 -3.29
N PRO A 168 -22.08 -4.11 -3.18
CA PRO A 168 -23.01 -4.94 -2.43
C PRO A 168 -23.18 -6.33 -3.03
N SER A 169 -23.73 -7.26 -2.24
CA SER A 169 -23.90 -8.68 -2.60
C SER A 169 -24.74 -8.96 -3.85
N ASP A 170 -25.62 -8.02 -4.21
CA ASP A 170 -26.45 -8.07 -5.42
C ASP A 170 -25.77 -7.46 -6.66
N TYR A 171 -24.57 -6.95 -6.48
CA TYR A 171 -23.80 -6.29 -7.54
C TYR A 171 -23.64 -7.11 -8.81
N SER A 172 -23.52 -8.41 -8.68
CA SER A 172 -23.36 -9.29 -9.84
C SER A 172 -24.49 -9.17 -10.84
N GLU A 173 -25.74 -9.04 -10.37
CA GLU A 173 -26.89 -8.88 -11.24
C GLU A 173 -26.95 -7.51 -11.90
N GLU A 174 -26.69 -6.46 -11.12
CA GLU A 174 -26.68 -5.10 -11.65
C GLU A 174 -25.48 -4.82 -12.55
N TYR A 175 -24.29 -5.30 -12.18
CA TYR A 175 -23.10 -5.17 -13.00
C TYR A 175 -23.22 -5.87 -14.35
N LEU A 176 -23.91 -6.99 -14.39
CA LEU A 176 -24.16 -7.74 -15.63
C LEU A 176 -25.26 -7.13 -16.50
N LYS A 177 -26.06 -6.23 -15.93
CA LYS A 177 -27.02 -5.39 -16.68
C LYS A 177 -26.37 -4.14 -17.25
N GLY A 178 -25.27 -3.68 -16.65
CA GLY A 178 -24.52 -2.49 -17.06
C GLY A 178 -23.50 -2.08 -16.01
N LEU A 179 -22.64 -1.16 -16.32
CA LEU A 179 -21.69 -0.58 -15.36
C LEU A 179 -22.43 0.35 -14.39
N GLN A 180 -21.88 0.54 -13.20
CA GLN A 180 -22.40 1.52 -12.22
C GLN A 180 -21.98 2.95 -12.59
N THR A 181 -22.24 3.33 -13.80
CA THR A 181 -22.12 4.67 -14.32
C THR A 181 -23.54 5.20 -14.60
N GLN A 182 -23.70 6.49 -14.80
CA GLN A 182 -25.01 7.05 -15.12
C GLN A 182 -25.65 6.45 -16.38
N SER A 183 -24.82 6.13 -17.36
CA SER A 183 -25.27 5.54 -18.62
C SER A 183 -25.35 4.01 -18.61
N GLY A 184 -24.82 3.34 -17.57
CA GLY A 184 -24.62 1.90 -17.53
C GLY A 184 -23.54 1.39 -18.48
N LYS A 185 -22.75 2.30 -19.06
CA LYS A 185 -21.66 2.02 -20.02
C LYS A 185 -20.36 2.66 -19.55
N ILE A 186 -19.25 2.37 -20.23
CA ILE A 186 -18.00 3.09 -20.01
C ILE A 186 -18.21 4.56 -20.38
N GLU A 187 -17.93 5.45 -19.43
CA GLU A 187 -18.05 6.90 -19.61
C GLU A 187 -16.65 7.51 -19.68
N PHE A 188 -16.41 8.30 -20.70
CA PHE A 188 -15.17 9.07 -20.89
C PHE A 188 -15.32 10.51 -20.41
N GLU A 189 -16.53 10.95 -20.16
CA GLU A 189 -16.87 12.25 -19.59
C GLU A 189 -17.63 12.03 -18.28
N CYS A 190 -17.25 12.76 -17.24
CA CYS A 190 -17.90 12.70 -15.94
C CYS A 190 -18.98 13.80 -15.85
N GLU A 191 -20.23 13.43 -16.05
CA GLU A 191 -21.36 14.36 -16.00
C GLU A 191 -21.51 15.05 -14.64
N SER A 192 -21.13 14.40 -13.55
CA SER A 192 -21.18 14.99 -12.21
C SER A 192 -20.15 16.12 -12.07
N LEU A 193 -18.94 15.93 -12.56
CA LEU A 193 -17.91 16.97 -12.57
C LEU A 193 -18.30 18.12 -13.49
N LYS A 194 -18.86 17.83 -14.67
CA LYS A 194 -19.34 18.84 -15.60
C LYS A 194 -20.45 19.71 -15.03
N LYS A 195 -21.34 19.14 -14.22
CA LYS A 195 -22.37 19.89 -13.52
C LYS A 195 -21.85 20.69 -12.32
N PHE A 196 -20.80 20.18 -11.67
CA PHE A 196 -20.19 20.83 -10.54
C PHE A 196 -19.36 22.04 -10.97
N ASP A 197 -18.41 21.85 -11.85
CA ASP A 197 -17.59 22.90 -12.48
C ASP A 197 -17.04 22.39 -13.82
N PRO A 198 -17.62 22.81 -14.97
CA PRO A 198 -17.17 22.36 -16.29
C PRO A 198 -15.77 22.87 -16.66
N ASP A 199 -15.32 23.95 -16.02
CA ASP A 199 -14.07 24.63 -16.30
C ASP A 199 -12.99 24.31 -15.24
N ASP A 200 -13.26 23.37 -14.31
CA ASP A 200 -12.28 22.91 -13.32
C ASP A 200 -11.06 22.34 -14.05
N GLU A 201 -9.97 23.06 -13.93
CA GLU A 201 -8.72 22.67 -14.57
C GLU A 201 -8.03 21.51 -13.86
N ASP A 202 -8.26 21.28 -12.58
CA ASP A 202 -7.64 20.21 -11.82
C ASP A 202 -8.38 18.88 -11.93
N ARG A 203 -9.69 18.95 -12.07
CA ARG A 203 -10.60 17.81 -12.16
C ARG A 203 -11.50 17.97 -13.39
N PRO A 204 -10.94 18.06 -14.58
CA PRO A 204 -11.74 18.28 -15.77
C PRO A 204 -12.73 17.12 -15.97
N PRO A 205 -13.94 17.41 -16.46
CA PRO A 205 -14.94 16.38 -16.75
C PRO A 205 -14.46 15.30 -17.71
N ILE A 206 -13.53 15.64 -18.58
CA ILE A 206 -12.85 14.72 -19.51
C ILE A 206 -11.37 14.69 -19.17
N VAL A 207 -10.80 13.50 -19.09
CA VAL A 207 -9.36 13.35 -18.87
C VAL A 207 -8.59 13.97 -20.02
N LYS A 208 -7.76 14.96 -19.72
CA LYS A 208 -6.91 15.66 -20.69
C LYS A 208 -5.44 15.54 -20.28
N TYR A 209 -4.57 15.35 -21.26
CA TYR A 209 -3.14 15.50 -21.04
C TYR A 209 -2.79 16.99 -20.92
N ARG A 210 -1.94 17.35 -19.95
CA ARG A 210 -1.43 18.70 -19.71
C ARG A 210 0.06 18.72 -19.57
#